data_07cb748522e0ca3b4114edf6e41c9593
#
_entry.id   07cb748522e0ca3b4114edf6e41c9593
#
_cell.length_a   1.000
_cell.length_b   1.000
_cell.length_c   1.000
_cell.angle_alpha   90.00
_cell.angle_beta   90.00
_cell.angle_gamma   90.00
#
_symmetry.space_group_name_H-M   'P 1'
#
loop_
_entity.id
_entity.type
_entity.pdbx_description
1 polymer ?
#
loop_
_entity_poly.entity_id
_entity_poly.type
_entity_poly.pdbx_seq_one_letter_code
_entity_poly.pdbx_strand_id
1 'polypeptide(L)'
;MKAGLQISIVYTDEDLIELRVMASNGVFAGQVDVYADPDALTELAEVLRDFPGGRSDEREFEVGSFDSAYAGGGAGFRFYCLDSVGHAAAEVRLRSDPERGGGVSDTVVLHVPVEAAAVDAFVVQLAGIEGVVGQTARLEAAV
;
A
#
# COMPACT_ATOMS: atom_id res chain seq x y z
N MET A 1 2.68 -7.86 13.44
CA MET A 1 3.35 -7.79 12.12
C MET A 1 4.67 -7.07 12.25
N LYS A 2 5.67 -7.52 11.58
CA LYS A 2 6.95 -6.83 11.45
C LYS A 2 6.74 -5.50 10.72
N ALA A 3 7.42 -4.44 11.14
CA ALA A 3 7.24 -3.11 10.54
C ALA A 3 7.47 -3.11 9.04
N GLY A 4 6.59 -2.44 8.32
CA GLY A 4 6.59 -2.37 6.87
C GLY A 4 5.19 -2.24 6.29
N LEU A 5 5.09 -2.49 5.00
CA LEU A 5 3.84 -2.50 4.25
C LEU A 5 3.72 -3.86 3.55
N GLN A 6 2.55 -4.48 3.62
CA GLN A 6 2.31 -5.76 2.95
C GLN A 6 0.98 -5.71 2.21
N ILE A 7 0.99 -6.13 0.96
CA ILE A 7 -0.21 -6.21 0.12
C ILE A 7 -0.34 -7.64 -0.37
N SER A 8 -1.49 -8.26 -0.09
CA SER A 8 -1.79 -9.63 -0.49
C SER A 8 -3.07 -9.68 -1.30
N ILE A 9 -3.15 -10.59 -2.27
CA ILE A 9 -4.39 -10.87 -2.99
C ILE A 9 -5.19 -11.89 -2.17
N VAL A 10 -6.41 -11.52 -1.77
CA VAL A 10 -7.29 -12.40 -1.00
C VAL A 10 -8.48 -12.92 -1.81
N TYR A 11 -8.81 -12.29 -2.94
CA TYR A 11 -9.83 -12.72 -3.87
C TYR A 11 -9.55 -12.15 -5.26
N THR A 12 -9.94 -12.85 -6.31
CA THR A 12 -9.84 -12.37 -7.69
C THR A 12 -10.96 -12.96 -8.55
N ASP A 13 -11.45 -12.17 -9.50
CA ASP A 13 -12.30 -12.62 -10.59
C ASP A 13 -11.97 -11.83 -11.86
N GLU A 14 -12.82 -11.90 -12.89
CA GLU A 14 -12.54 -11.24 -14.18
C GLU A 14 -12.55 -9.72 -14.10
N ASP A 15 -13.28 -9.16 -13.15
CA ASP A 15 -13.57 -7.72 -13.08
C ASP A 15 -12.78 -6.98 -12.00
N LEU A 16 -12.41 -7.68 -10.92
CA LEU A 16 -11.74 -7.04 -9.79
C LEU A 16 -10.85 -7.99 -9.02
N ILE A 17 -9.98 -7.39 -8.21
CA ILE A 17 -9.24 -8.09 -7.17
C ILE A 17 -9.61 -7.49 -5.82
N GLU A 18 -9.53 -8.32 -4.77
CA GLU A 18 -9.58 -7.84 -3.40
C GLU A 18 -8.20 -7.97 -2.79
N LEU A 19 -7.71 -6.87 -2.26
CA LEU A 19 -6.38 -6.77 -1.67
C LEU A 19 -6.50 -6.60 -0.17
N ARG A 20 -5.65 -7.30 0.57
CA ARG A 20 -5.44 -7.03 1.99
C ARG A 20 -4.20 -6.18 2.15
N VAL A 21 -4.37 -4.98 2.67
CA VAL A 21 -3.29 -4.03 2.89
C VAL A 21 -3.02 -3.96 4.38
N MET A 22 -1.79 -4.26 4.78
CA MET A 22 -1.33 -4.25 6.16
C MET A 22 -0.15 -3.30 6.27
N ALA A 23 -0.15 -2.44 7.29
CA ALA A 23 0.96 -1.53 7.55
C ALA A 23 1.26 -1.49 9.05
N SER A 24 2.53 -1.37 9.38
CA SER A 24 3.00 -1.20 10.76
C SER A 24 4.28 -0.36 10.77
N ASN A 25 4.39 0.55 11.73
CA ASN A 25 5.64 1.27 11.97
C ASN A 25 6.35 0.82 13.26
N GLY A 26 5.90 -0.30 13.84
CA GLY A 26 6.43 -0.82 15.09
C GLY A 26 5.74 -0.27 16.35
N VAL A 27 4.98 0.81 16.22
CA VAL A 27 4.20 1.43 17.31
C VAL A 27 2.72 1.27 17.04
N PHE A 28 2.29 1.57 15.83
CA PHE A 28 0.91 1.42 15.37
C PHE A 28 0.85 0.48 14.18
N ALA A 29 -0.28 -0.19 14.01
CA ALA A 29 -0.53 -1.07 12.88
C ALA A 29 -1.99 -0.98 12.45
N GLY A 30 -2.25 -1.29 11.17
CA GLY A 30 -3.60 -1.36 10.63
C GLY A 30 -3.68 -2.36 9.50
N GLN A 31 -4.91 -2.80 9.21
CA GLN A 31 -5.21 -3.72 8.13
C GLN A 31 -6.57 -3.36 7.54
N VAL A 32 -6.66 -3.32 6.21
CA VAL A 32 -7.93 -3.16 5.50
C VAL A 32 -7.97 -4.07 4.29
N ASP A 33 -9.17 -4.49 3.91
CA ASP A 33 -9.41 -5.16 2.65
C ASP A 33 -10.04 -4.14 1.69
N VAL A 34 -9.53 -4.07 0.47
CA VAL A 34 -9.96 -3.09 -0.54
C VAL A 34 -10.23 -3.78 -1.87
N TYR A 35 -11.21 -3.26 -2.60
CA TYR A 35 -11.46 -3.68 -3.98
C TYR A 35 -10.67 -2.80 -4.94
N ALA A 36 -10.09 -3.39 -5.96
CA ALA A 36 -9.26 -2.68 -6.94
C ALA A 36 -9.39 -3.31 -8.33
N ASP A 37 -8.95 -2.59 -9.34
CA ASP A 37 -8.84 -3.12 -10.69
C ASP A 37 -7.79 -4.24 -10.74
N PRO A 38 -7.95 -5.23 -11.64
CA PRO A 38 -7.01 -6.36 -11.72
C PRO A 38 -5.56 -5.96 -11.94
N ASP A 39 -5.29 -4.81 -12.54
CA ASP A 39 -3.95 -4.31 -12.84
C ASP A 39 -3.42 -3.27 -11.81
N ALA A 40 -4.13 -3.08 -10.70
CA ALA A 40 -3.76 -2.08 -9.69
C ALA A 40 -2.32 -2.26 -9.15
N LEU A 41 -1.88 -3.49 -8.92
CA LEU A 41 -0.54 -3.75 -8.40
C LEU A 41 0.55 -3.49 -9.44
N THR A 42 0.28 -3.77 -10.71
CA THR A 42 1.18 -3.41 -11.80
C THR A 42 1.29 -1.88 -11.93
N GLU A 43 0.17 -1.18 -11.79
CA GLU A 43 0.15 0.29 -11.80
C GLU A 43 0.95 0.87 -10.63
N LEU A 44 0.81 0.30 -9.42
CA LEU A 44 1.59 0.73 -8.27
C LEU A 44 3.09 0.53 -8.52
N ALA A 45 3.48 -0.60 -9.12
CA ALA A 45 4.87 -0.85 -9.51
C ALA A 45 5.38 0.24 -10.44
N GLU A 46 4.60 0.65 -11.44
CA GLU A 46 4.97 1.72 -12.36
C GLU A 46 5.10 3.07 -11.66
N VAL A 47 4.20 3.40 -10.74
CA VAL A 47 4.27 4.64 -9.95
C VAL A 47 5.56 4.70 -9.13
N LEU A 48 6.00 3.58 -8.56
CA LEU A 48 7.16 3.53 -7.67
C LEU A 48 8.48 3.21 -8.39
N ARG A 49 8.44 2.91 -9.68
CA ARG A 49 9.66 2.58 -10.44
C ARG A 49 10.67 3.73 -10.36
N ASP A 50 11.91 3.39 -10.03
CA ASP A 50 13.02 4.33 -9.91
C ASP A 50 12.81 5.44 -8.87
N PHE A 51 11.93 5.22 -7.90
CA PHE A 51 11.82 6.12 -6.75
C PHE A 51 12.98 5.90 -5.76
N PRO A 52 13.62 6.97 -5.24
CA PRO A 52 13.39 8.36 -5.61
C PRO A 52 14.28 8.81 -6.78
N GLY A 53 13.74 9.69 -7.63
CA GLY A 53 14.49 10.33 -8.71
C GLY A 53 15.27 11.57 -8.27
N GLY A 54 15.09 12.01 -7.02
CA GLY A 54 15.74 13.15 -6.40
C GLY A 54 15.10 13.45 -5.06
N ARG A 55 15.67 14.37 -4.30
CA ARG A 55 15.25 14.69 -2.93
C ARG A 55 13.80 15.19 -2.84
N SER A 56 13.30 15.88 -3.88
CA SER A 56 11.94 16.42 -3.90
C SER A 56 10.94 15.48 -4.54
N ASP A 57 11.35 14.27 -4.92
CA ASP A 57 10.45 13.28 -5.51
C ASP A 57 9.38 12.86 -4.51
N GLU A 58 8.13 12.91 -4.97
CA GLU A 58 6.99 12.50 -4.19
C GLU A 58 6.03 11.76 -5.10
N ARG A 59 5.56 10.59 -4.66
CA ARG A 59 4.67 9.75 -5.44
C ARG A 59 3.48 9.32 -4.63
N GLU A 60 2.31 9.33 -5.24
CA GLU A 60 1.06 8.96 -4.59
C GLU A 60 0.33 7.88 -5.37
N PHE A 61 -0.35 7.01 -4.64
CA PHE A 61 -1.20 5.97 -5.21
C PHE A 61 -2.32 5.65 -4.24
N GLU A 62 -3.49 5.31 -4.78
CA GLU A 62 -4.66 4.98 -3.96
C GLU A 62 -5.35 3.76 -4.54
N VAL A 63 -5.80 2.85 -3.66
CA VAL A 63 -6.62 1.68 -4.01
C VAL A 63 -7.86 1.66 -3.14
N GLY A 64 -8.93 1.08 -3.67
CA GLY A 64 -10.22 1.11 -2.98
C GLY A 64 -10.84 2.49 -3.01
N SER A 65 -11.60 2.84 -1.98
CA SER A 65 -12.28 4.13 -1.93
C SER A 65 -12.24 4.74 -0.53
N PHE A 66 -12.06 6.07 -0.49
CA PHE A 66 -12.25 6.89 0.71
C PHE A 66 -13.63 7.56 0.73
N ASP A 67 -14.44 7.34 -0.30
CA ASP A 67 -15.81 7.82 -0.38
C ASP A 67 -16.77 6.79 0.22
N SER A 68 -17.55 7.22 1.23
CA SER A 68 -18.51 6.36 1.93
C SER A 68 -19.67 5.88 1.04
N ALA A 69 -19.84 6.44 -0.16
CA ALA A 69 -20.84 5.99 -1.13
C ALA A 69 -20.47 4.65 -1.79
N TYR A 70 -19.21 4.23 -1.70
CA TYR A 70 -18.72 2.99 -2.29
C TYR A 70 -18.44 1.96 -1.22
N ALA A 71 -18.74 0.68 -1.54
CA ALA A 71 -18.45 -0.45 -0.68
C ALA A 71 -16.93 -0.69 -0.56
N GLY A 72 -16.53 -1.28 0.55
CA GLY A 72 -15.15 -1.63 0.82
C GLY A 72 -14.37 -0.54 1.53
N GLY A 73 -13.11 -0.83 1.80
CA GLY A 73 -12.18 0.09 2.43
C GLY A 73 -11.37 0.87 1.41
N GLY A 74 -10.44 1.68 1.90
CA GLY A 74 -9.50 2.43 1.08
C GLY A 74 -8.09 2.37 1.66
N ALA A 75 -7.09 2.41 0.77
CA ALA A 75 -5.69 2.51 1.16
C ALA A 75 -5.00 3.52 0.26
N GLY A 76 -4.36 4.51 0.86
CA GLY A 76 -3.59 5.54 0.16
C GLY A 76 -2.13 5.50 0.57
N PHE A 77 -1.24 5.73 -0.39
CA PHE A 77 0.19 5.69 -0.18
C PHE A 77 0.81 6.98 -0.71
N ARG A 78 1.65 7.61 0.10
CA ARG A 78 2.46 8.75 -0.32
C ARG A 78 3.91 8.47 0.04
N PHE A 79 4.75 8.36 -0.97
CA PHE A 79 6.19 8.13 -0.83
C PHE A 79 6.91 9.45 -1.01
N TYR A 80 7.79 9.79 -0.08
CA TYR A 80 8.55 11.04 -0.12
C TYR A 80 9.93 10.85 0.52
N CYS A 81 10.85 11.76 0.22
CA CYS A 81 12.22 11.67 0.72
C CYS A 81 12.37 12.41 2.04
N LEU A 82 13.15 11.81 2.95
CA LEU A 82 13.55 12.41 4.21
C LEU A 82 14.88 13.17 4.07
N ASP A 83 15.74 12.72 3.14
CA ASP A 83 17.05 13.34 2.86
C ASP A 83 17.47 13.06 1.41
N SER A 84 18.72 13.38 1.06
CA SER A 84 19.26 13.19 -0.29
C SER A 84 20.07 11.89 -0.46
N VAL A 85 20.12 11.03 0.57
CA VAL A 85 20.98 9.84 0.57
C VAL A 85 20.18 8.52 0.65
N GLY A 86 18.94 8.52 0.20
CA GLY A 86 18.15 7.30 0.05
C GLY A 86 17.23 6.98 1.20
N HIS A 87 17.12 7.84 2.21
CA HIS A 87 16.12 7.66 3.28
C HIS A 87 14.81 8.31 2.87
N ALA A 88 13.75 7.54 2.95
CA ALA A 88 12.41 7.95 2.55
C ALA A 88 11.38 7.48 3.57
N ALA A 89 10.14 7.88 3.37
CA ALA A 89 9.01 7.40 4.15
C ALA A 89 7.85 7.08 3.22
N ALA A 90 7.08 6.07 3.63
CA ALA A 90 5.78 5.80 3.07
C ALA A 90 4.73 6.23 4.09
N GLU A 91 3.94 7.24 3.76
CA GLU A 91 2.74 7.58 4.52
C GLU A 91 1.62 6.67 4.02
N VAL A 92 1.10 5.85 4.90
CA VAL A 92 0.03 4.88 4.58
C VAL A 92 -1.23 5.32 5.30
N ARG A 93 -2.28 5.59 4.54
CA ARG A 93 -3.61 5.93 5.06
C ARG A 93 -4.55 4.78 4.76
N LEU A 94 -5.17 4.23 5.81
CA LEU A 94 -6.09 3.12 5.71
C LEU A 94 -7.45 3.55 6.24
N ARG A 95 -8.50 3.23 5.49
CA ARG A 95 -9.88 3.46 5.90
C ARG A 95 -10.61 2.13 5.91
N SER A 96 -11.24 1.80 7.04
CA SER A 96 -12.00 0.55 7.16
C SER A 96 -13.33 0.62 6.40
N ASP A 97 -13.84 -0.55 6.01
CA ASP A 97 -15.13 -0.69 5.37
C ASP A 97 -16.24 -0.37 6.39
N PRO A 98 -17.09 0.65 6.16
CA PRO A 98 -18.15 1.01 7.09
C PRO A 98 -19.20 -0.10 7.24
N GLU A 99 -19.42 -0.94 6.24
CA GLU A 99 -20.37 -2.06 6.35
C GLU A 99 -19.94 -3.08 7.38
N ARG A 100 -18.62 -3.33 7.49
CA ARG A 100 -18.06 -4.24 8.51
C ARG A 100 -18.03 -3.60 9.89
N GLY A 101 -18.03 -2.28 9.95
CA GLY A 101 -18.00 -1.50 11.20
C GLY A 101 -19.37 -1.05 11.70
N GLY A 102 -20.46 -1.61 11.20
CA GLY A 102 -21.82 -1.22 11.63
C GLY A 102 -22.20 0.19 11.19
N GLY A 103 -21.70 0.64 10.04
CA GLY A 103 -21.96 1.96 9.49
C GLY A 103 -20.90 3.01 9.86
N VAL A 104 -19.86 2.61 10.60
CA VAL A 104 -18.77 3.50 11.03
C VAL A 104 -17.47 3.10 10.36
N SER A 105 -16.76 4.07 9.78
CA SER A 105 -15.40 3.88 9.28
C SER A 105 -14.40 4.45 10.25
N ASP A 106 -13.30 3.73 10.42
CA ASP A 106 -12.12 4.24 11.11
C ASP A 106 -11.02 4.52 10.09
N THR A 107 -10.21 5.52 10.37
CA THR A 107 -9.06 5.86 9.54
C THR A 107 -7.80 5.89 10.39
N VAL A 108 -6.73 5.32 9.88
CA VAL A 108 -5.41 5.40 10.50
C VAL A 108 -4.41 5.92 9.47
N VAL A 109 -3.48 6.75 9.93
CA VAL A 109 -2.37 7.24 9.12
C VAL A 109 -1.07 6.83 9.82
N LEU A 110 -0.24 6.07 9.12
CA LEU A 110 1.04 5.59 9.61
C LEU A 110 2.16 6.11 8.70
N HIS A 111 3.30 6.42 9.32
CA HIS A 111 4.52 6.75 8.59
C HIS A 111 5.52 5.63 8.77
N VAL A 112 5.90 4.99 7.68
CA VAL A 112 6.83 3.85 7.67
C VAL A 112 8.12 4.33 7.03
N PRO A 113 9.23 4.44 7.79
CA PRO A 113 10.50 4.78 7.19
C PRO A 113 10.99 3.65 6.30
N VAL A 114 11.48 3.98 5.12
CA VAL A 114 11.95 3.01 4.13
C VAL A 114 13.24 3.49 3.48
N GLU A 115 14.01 2.55 2.95
CA GLU A 115 15.17 2.86 2.14
C GLU A 115 14.89 2.62 0.67
N ALA A 116 15.61 3.31 -0.21
CA ALA A 116 15.43 3.19 -1.66
C ALA A 116 15.54 1.74 -2.14
N ALA A 117 16.50 0.98 -1.59
CA ALA A 117 16.68 -0.44 -1.95
C ALA A 117 15.46 -1.29 -1.58
N ALA A 118 14.80 -0.99 -0.47
CA ALA A 118 13.57 -1.69 -0.07
C ALA A 118 12.42 -1.37 -1.02
N VAL A 119 12.33 -0.13 -1.49
CA VAL A 119 11.32 0.27 -2.49
C VAL A 119 11.58 -0.48 -3.81
N ASP A 120 12.83 -0.57 -4.27
CA ASP A 120 13.17 -1.31 -5.47
C ASP A 120 12.78 -2.80 -5.36
N ALA A 121 13.04 -3.42 -4.23
CA ALA A 121 12.65 -4.81 -3.98
C ALA A 121 11.13 -4.98 -3.98
N PHE A 122 10.40 -4.03 -3.41
CA PHE A 122 8.94 -4.02 -3.41
C PHE A 122 8.39 -3.91 -4.84
N VAL A 123 8.95 -3.01 -5.65
CA VAL A 123 8.55 -2.85 -7.06
C VAL A 123 8.73 -4.16 -7.83
N VAL A 124 9.85 -4.87 -7.63
CA VAL A 124 10.09 -6.18 -8.27
C VAL A 124 9.00 -7.17 -7.89
N GLN A 125 8.63 -7.23 -6.61
CA GLN A 125 7.57 -8.12 -6.13
C GLN A 125 6.22 -7.75 -6.72
N LEU A 126 5.86 -6.47 -6.75
CA LEU A 126 4.59 -5.99 -7.34
C LEU A 126 4.50 -6.35 -8.82
N ALA A 127 5.59 -6.12 -9.56
CA ALA A 127 5.64 -6.41 -11.00
C ALA A 127 5.55 -7.89 -11.31
N GLY A 128 5.95 -8.75 -10.36
CA GLY A 128 5.90 -10.21 -10.51
C GLY A 128 4.59 -10.85 -10.12
N ILE A 129 3.62 -10.08 -9.60
CA ILE A 129 2.32 -10.63 -9.20
C ILE A 129 1.47 -10.91 -10.44
N GLU A 130 0.95 -12.13 -10.53
CA GLU A 130 0.18 -12.63 -11.68
C GLU A 130 -1.34 -12.69 -11.41
N GLY A 131 -1.81 -12.13 -10.30
CA GLY A 131 -3.23 -12.11 -9.95
C GLY A 131 -3.73 -13.41 -9.32
N VAL A 132 -2.87 -14.13 -8.61
CA VAL A 132 -3.22 -15.37 -7.92
C VAL A 132 -3.44 -15.10 -6.43
N VAL A 133 -4.55 -15.64 -5.90
CA VAL A 133 -4.84 -15.55 -4.46
C VAL A 133 -3.68 -16.10 -3.64
N GLY A 134 -3.27 -15.36 -2.62
CA GLY A 134 -2.15 -15.69 -1.75
C GLY A 134 -0.83 -15.03 -2.13
N GLN A 135 -0.72 -14.48 -3.34
CA GLN A 135 0.47 -13.72 -3.72
C GLN A 135 0.58 -12.45 -2.87
N THR A 136 1.79 -12.13 -2.49
CA THR A 136 2.09 -11.05 -1.53
C THR A 136 3.29 -10.24 -2.00
N ALA A 137 3.22 -8.94 -1.86
CA ALA A 137 4.34 -8.03 -1.99
C ALA A 137 4.59 -7.35 -0.64
N ARG A 138 5.86 -7.24 -0.24
CA ARG A 138 6.22 -6.69 1.05
C ARG A 138 7.31 -5.63 0.91
N LEU A 139 7.05 -4.47 1.53
CA LEU A 139 8.01 -3.38 1.69
C LEU A 139 8.51 -3.41 3.14
N GLU A 140 9.80 -3.71 3.31
CA GLU A 140 10.41 -3.73 4.63
C GLU A 140 10.66 -2.31 5.12
N ALA A 141 10.36 -2.06 6.41
CA ALA A 141 10.70 -0.80 7.04
C ALA A 141 12.21 -0.69 7.24
N ALA A 142 12.72 0.54 7.20
CA ALA A 142 14.09 0.83 7.62
C ALA A 142 14.25 0.56 9.11
N VAL A 143 15.39 0.09 9.47
CA VAL A 143 15.75 -0.25 10.86
C VAL A 143 16.20 1.00 11.61
#